data_2bda896b5dbe9664b6f07b3db59c6dd9
#
_entry.id   2bda896b5dbe9664b6f07b3db59c6dd9
#
_cell.length_a   1.000
_cell.length_b   1.000
_cell.length_c   1.000
_cell.angle_alpha   90.00
_cell.angle_beta   90.00
_cell.angle_gamma   90.00
#
_symmetry.space_group_name_H-M   'P 1'
#
loop_
_entity.id
_entity.type
_entity.pdbx_description
1 polymer ?
#
loop_
_entity_poly.entity_id
_entity_poly.type
_entity_poly.pdbx_seq_one_letter_code
_entity_poly.pdbx_strand_id
1 'polypeptide(L)'
;GGELVSFKDNTGKEYIWDGNPAYWTGRNPNLFPVVGNLKNGSIKIEGKEYQMGRHGFARNSEFAVAERGEDYVVFELCENEETLKVYPFKFSFRIEHRLTERGFTTEYRVKNTGDGMLPYCVGAHTAFNCPMNEGEKFEDYVLEFENEEEASTILLSERGLFRNGDTEEML
;
A
#
# COMPACT_ATOMS: atom_id res chain seq x y z
N GLY A 1 -9.28 0.98 -6.53
CA GLY A 1 -8.00 0.76 -5.81
C GLY A 1 -7.92 -0.55 -5.04
N GLY A 2 -9.03 -1.32 -4.90
CA GLY A 2 -9.07 -2.53 -4.07
C GLY A 2 -8.76 -2.28 -2.58
N GLU A 3 -9.04 -1.08 -2.11
CA GLU A 3 -8.65 -0.55 -0.81
C GLU A 3 -9.66 -0.93 0.27
N LEU A 4 -9.17 -1.33 1.46
CA LEU A 4 -10.01 -1.49 2.65
C LEU A 4 -10.26 -0.09 3.25
N VAL A 5 -11.50 0.37 3.23
CA VAL A 5 -11.85 1.74 3.61
C VAL A 5 -12.62 1.85 4.93
N SER A 6 -13.02 0.74 5.51
CA SER A 6 -13.74 0.66 6.79
C SER A 6 -13.53 -0.70 7.43
N PHE A 7 -13.23 -0.71 8.72
CA PHE A 7 -13.23 -1.89 9.56
C PHE A 7 -13.83 -1.52 10.91
N LYS A 8 -14.95 -2.16 11.24
CA LYS A 8 -15.70 -1.91 12.47
C LYS A 8 -15.81 -3.17 13.31
N ASP A 9 -15.74 -3.00 14.61
CA ASP A 9 -16.12 -4.08 15.53
C ASP A 9 -17.65 -4.21 15.68
N ASN A 10 -18.08 -5.16 16.51
CA ASN A 10 -19.48 -5.43 16.77
C ASN A 10 -20.22 -4.32 17.57
N THR A 11 -19.49 -3.34 18.10
CA THR A 11 -20.05 -2.14 18.73
C THR A 11 -20.26 -1.01 17.72
N GLY A 12 -19.74 -1.17 16.49
CA GLY A 12 -19.78 -0.18 15.43
C GLY A 12 -18.63 0.81 15.45
N LYS A 13 -17.63 0.62 16.32
CA LYS A 13 -16.42 1.45 16.39
C LYS A 13 -15.58 1.28 15.13
N GLU A 14 -15.27 2.37 14.45
CA GLU A 14 -14.44 2.41 13.24
C GLU A 14 -12.96 2.50 13.60
N TYR A 15 -12.15 1.62 13.03
CA TYR A 15 -10.70 1.57 13.24
C TYR A 15 -9.90 2.22 12.12
N ILE A 16 -10.45 2.26 10.90
CA ILE A 16 -9.77 2.86 9.75
C ILE A 16 -10.00 4.38 9.75
N TRP A 17 -8.95 5.13 9.43
CA TRP A 17 -9.01 6.56 9.22
C TRP A 17 -10.09 6.95 8.19
N ASP A 18 -10.84 8.02 8.47
CA ASP A 18 -12.00 8.45 7.67
C ASP A 18 -11.67 9.17 6.36
N GLY A 19 -10.38 9.48 6.13
CA GLY A 19 -9.94 10.23 4.94
C GLY A 19 -10.24 11.73 5.04
N ASN A 20 -10.25 12.32 6.23
CA ASN A 20 -10.53 13.74 6.45
C ASN A 20 -9.58 14.63 5.62
N PRO A 21 -10.11 15.44 4.68
CA PRO A 21 -9.29 16.25 3.76
C PRO A 21 -8.50 17.37 4.45
N ALA A 22 -8.82 17.69 5.70
CA ALA A 22 -8.02 18.65 6.47
C ALA A 22 -6.61 18.12 6.80
N TYR A 23 -6.43 16.79 6.73
CA TYR A 23 -5.16 16.12 7.04
C TYR A 23 -4.68 15.25 5.88
N TRP A 24 -5.43 14.19 5.56
CA TRP A 24 -5.08 13.26 4.50
C TRP A 24 -6.30 12.51 3.96
N THR A 25 -6.53 12.60 2.65
CA THR A 25 -7.70 12.01 1.98
C THR A 25 -7.60 10.51 1.74
N GLY A 26 -6.39 9.91 1.81
CA GLY A 26 -6.22 8.47 1.71
C GLY A 26 -6.67 7.74 2.97
N ARG A 27 -6.89 6.45 2.86
CA ARG A 27 -7.26 5.57 3.98
C ARG A 27 -6.34 4.38 4.07
N ASN A 28 -6.25 3.58 3.00
CA ASN A 28 -5.42 2.39 2.91
C ASN A 28 -5.00 2.12 1.46
N PRO A 29 -4.33 3.07 0.80
CA PRO A 29 -3.97 2.90 -0.60
C PRO A 29 -3.00 1.74 -0.80
N ASN A 30 -3.26 0.94 -1.84
CA ASN A 30 -2.40 -0.14 -2.29
C ASN A 30 -1.31 0.41 -3.21
N LEU A 31 -0.06 0.11 -2.91
CA LEU A 31 1.10 0.65 -3.60
C LEU A 31 1.69 -0.43 -4.53
N PHE A 32 1.62 -0.21 -5.84
CA PHE A 32 2.15 -1.11 -6.87
C PHE A 32 2.22 -0.37 -8.22
N PRO A 33 3.21 -0.61 -9.08
CA PRO A 33 4.35 -1.52 -8.93
C PRO A 33 5.59 -0.87 -8.30
N VAL A 34 5.46 0.34 -7.75
CA VAL A 34 6.52 1.03 -7.01
C VAL A 34 6.00 1.57 -5.69
N VAL A 35 6.90 1.67 -4.71
CA VAL A 35 6.64 2.28 -3.40
C VAL A 35 7.52 3.53 -3.27
N GLY A 36 6.92 4.67 -2.89
CA GLY A 36 7.62 5.95 -2.81
C GLY A 36 7.70 6.69 -4.16
N ASN A 37 8.62 7.63 -4.24
CA ASN A 37 8.89 8.42 -5.43
C ASN A 37 10.02 7.81 -6.26
N LEU A 38 9.91 7.92 -7.56
CA LEU A 38 11.01 7.65 -8.49
C LEU A 38 11.80 8.93 -8.74
N LYS A 39 13.12 8.81 -8.95
CA LYS A 39 13.97 9.92 -9.34
C LYS A 39 13.44 10.51 -10.67
N ASN A 40 13.17 11.81 -10.69
CA ASN A 40 12.60 12.53 -11.82
C ASN A 40 11.18 11.99 -12.25
N GLY A 41 10.48 11.24 -11.41
CA GLY A 41 9.17 10.67 -11.74
C GLY A 41 9.21 9.58 -12.82
N SER A 42 10.36 8.97 -13.07
CA SER A 42 10.53 8.00 -14.14
C SER A 42 11.36 6.78 -13.72
N ILE A 43 11.15 5.68 -14.44
CA ILE A 43 11.92 4.45 -14.34
C ILE A 43 12.47 4.06 -15.72
N LYS A 44 13.70 3.56 -15.77
CA LYS A 44 14.29 3.06 -16.99
C LYS A 44 14.21 1.55 -17.06
N ILE A 45 13.54 1.04 -18.08
CA ILE A 45 13.34 -0.40 -18.32
C ILE A 45 13.90 -0.72 -19.71
N GLU A 46 14.87 -1.60 -19.79
CA GLU A 46 15.53 -2.02 -21.05
C GLU A 46 15.97 -0.84 -21.93
N GLY A 47 16.50 0.21 -21.28
CA GLY A 47 16.99 1.41 -21.97
C GLY A 47 15.93 2.45 -22.31
N LYS A 48 14.64 2.12 -22.23
CA LYS A 48 13.53 3.07 -22.46
C LYS A 48 13.03 3.65 -21.15
N GLU A 49 12.71 4.94 -21.16
CA GLU A 49 12.21 5.67 -20.00
C GLU A 49 10.67 5.66 -19.96
N TYR A 50 10.11 5.36 -18.77
CA TYR A 50 8.68 5.33 -18.50
C TYR A 50 8.36 6.25 -17.34
N GLN A 51 7.37 7.11 -17.53
CA GLN A 51 6.88 8.01 -16.49
C GLN A 51 5.95 7.25 -15.53
N MET A 52 6.17 7.41 -14.24
CA MET A 52 5.34 6.76 -13.22
C MET A 52 5.25 7.65 -11.98
N GLY A 53 4.03 7.89 -11.53
CA GLY A 53 3.78 8.69 -10.35
C GLY A 53 4.20 8.01 -9.05
N ARG A 54 4.21 8.80 -7.98
CA ARG A 54 4.47 8.31 -6.62
C ARG A 54 3.54 7.14 -6.28
N HIS A 55 4.11 6.04 -5.77
CA HIS A 55 3.43 4.81 -5.39
C HIS A 55 2.81 4.01 -6.55
N GLY A 56 3.19 4.30 -7.80
CA GLY A 56 2.68 3.60 -8.97
C GLY A 56 1.23 3.94 -9.29
N PHE A 57 0.52 3.00 -9.91
CA PHE A 57 -0.81 3.24 -10.45
C PHE A 57 -1.95 2.45 -9.76
N ALA A 58 -1.64 1.40 -8.99
CA ALA A 58 -2.67 0.49 -8.46
C ALA A 58 -3.75 1.21 -7.65
N ARG A 59 -3.36 2.16 -6.78
CA ARG A 59 -4.30 2.93 -5.95
C ARG A 59 -5.34 3.74 -6.74
N ASN A 60 -5.02 4.07 -7.99
CA ASN A 60 -5.89 4.84 -8.88
C ASN A 60 -6.54 3.97 -9.97
N SER A 61 -6.24 2.66 -9.98
CA SER A 61 -6.79 1.71 -10.94
C SER A 61 -8.11 1.11 -10.47
N GLU A 62 -8.95 0.73 -11.40
CA GLU A 62 -10.14 -0.06 -11.13
C GLU A 62 -9.76 -1.53 -11.05
N PHE A 63 -10.16 -2.19 -9.97
CA PHE A 63 -9.99 -3.63 -9.75
C PHE A 63 -11.30 -4.36 -10.01
N ALA A 64 -11.21 -5.49 -10.66
CA ALA A 64 -12.33 -6.42 -10.72
C ALA A 64 -12.49 -7.18 -9.40
N VAL A 65 -13.71 -7.55 -9.05
CA VAL A 65 -13.95 -8.54 -7.98
C VAL A 65 -13.75 -9.93 -8.61
N ALA A 66 -12.62 -10.57 -8.27
CA ALA A 66 -12.30 -11.91 -8.78
C ALA A 66 -13.02 -13.01 -8.01
N GLU A 67 -13.11 -12.86 -6.69
CA GLU A 67 -13.74 -13.84 -5.81
C GLU A 67 -14.37 -13.13 -4.60
N ARG A 68 -15.40 -13.73 -4.01
CA ARG A 68 -15.96 -13.26 -2.74
C ARG A 68 -16.63 -14.40 -1.99
N GLY A 69 -16.55 -14.35 -0.67
CA GLY A 69 -17.27 -15.23 0.27
C GLY A 69 -17.99 -14.41 1.34
N GLU A 70 -18.38 -15.07 2.41
CA GLU A 70 -19.05 -14.42 3.54
C GLU A 70 -18.07 -13.54 4.34
N ASP A 71 -16.82 -13.98 4.44
CA ASP A 71 -15.77 -13.36 5.26
C ASP A 71 -14.62 -12.79 4.44
N TYR A 72 -14.64 -12.87 3.10
CA TYR A 72 -13.55 -12.39 2.25
C TYR A 72 -14.00 -11.83 0.92
N VAL A 73 -13.12 -11.02 0.35
CA VAL A 73 -13.21 -10.56 -1.03
C VAL A 73 -11.80 -10.55 -1.64
N VAL A 74 -11.70 -10.95 -2.91
CA VAL A 74 -10.48 -10.87 -3.71
C VAL A 74 -10.69 -9.89 -4.84
N PHE A 75 -9.90 -8.85 -4.85
CA PHE A 75 -9.80 -7.90 -5.96
C PHE A 75 -8.64 -8.27 -6.87
N GLU A 76 -8.78 -8.04 -8.18
CA GLU A 76 -7.73 -8.31 -9.15
C GLU A 76 -7.56 -7.13 -10.12
N LEU A 77 -6.30 -6.77 -10.34
CA LEU A 77 -5.85 -5.86 -11.37
C LEU A 77 -4.88 -6.61 -12.28
N CYS A 78 -5.22 -6.70 -13.57
CA CYS A 78 -4.31 -7.16 -14.62
C CYS A 78 -3.80 -5.98 -15.43
N GLU A 79 -2.78 -6.23 -16.25
CA GLU A 79 -2.34 -5.26 -17.23
C GLU A 79 -3.47 -4.88 -18.19
N ASN A 80 -3.42 -3.64 -18.64
CA ASN A 80 -4.27 -3.11 -19.69
C ASN A 80 -3.47 -2.12 -20.56
N GLU A 81 -4.10 -1.56 -21.57
CA GLU A 81 -3.43 -0.64 -22.50
C GLU A 81 -2.79 0.56 -21.79
N GLU A 82 -3.42 1.09 -20.74
CA GLU A 82 -2.89 2.24 -20.00
C GLU A 82 -1.72 1.86 -19.09
N THR A 83 -1.82 0.74 -18.37
CA THR A 83 -0.71 0.28 -17.52
C THR A 83 0.51 -0.11 -18.35
N LEU A 84 0.33 -0.71 -19.52
CA LEU A 84 1.43 -1.09 -20.42
C LEU A 84 2.20 0.11 -20.98
N LYS A 85 1.58 1.31 -21.05
CA LYS A 85 2.27 2.54 -21.47
C LYS A 85 3.32 3.01 -20.46
N VAL A 86 3.11 2.72 -19.16
CA VAL A 86 3.96 3.19 -18.07
C VAL A 86 4.74 2.06 -17.39
N TYR A 87 4.31 0.82 -17.58
CA TYR A 87 4.89 -0.39 -17.00
C TYR A 87 4.68 -1.56 -17.96
N PRO A 88 5.67 -1.85 -18.85
CA PRO A 88 5.52 -2.74 -19.99
C PRO A 88 5.63 -4.23 -19.62
N PHE A 89 4.93 -4.65 -18.58
CA PHE A 89 4.93 -6.02 -18.07
C PHE A 89 3.51 -6.55 -17.94
N LYS A 90 3.35 -7.83 -18.22
CA LYS A 90 2.12 -8.56 -17.96
C LYS A 90 2.12 -9.09 -16.54
N PHE A 91 1.03 -8.86 -15.81
CA PHE A 91 0.90 -9.24 -14.41
C PHE A 91 -0.56 -9.51 -14.03
N SER A 92 -0.73 -10.25 -12.95
CA SER A 92 -1.97 -10.25 -12.16
C SER A 92 -1.60 -9.83 -10.74
N PHE A 93 -2.23 -8.77 -10.26
CA PHE A 93 -2.08 -8.28 -8.89
C PHE A 93 -3.40 -8.50 -8.16
N ARG A 94 -3.41 -9.41 -7.20
CA ARG A 94 -4.57 -9.74 -6.37
C ARG A 94 -4.40 -9.23 -4.96
N ILE A 95 -5.50 -8.75 -4.40
CA ILE A 95 -5.61 -8.28 -3.02
C ILE A 95 -6.78 -9.03 -2.41
N GLU A 96 -6.50 -9.88 -1.44
CA GLU A 96 -7.51 -10.53 -0.62
C GLU A 96 -7.64 -9.80 0.71
N HIS A 97 -8.85 -9.36 1.03
CA HIS A 97 -9.22 -8.91 2.37
C HIS A 97 -10.10 -9.99 2.99
N ARG A 98 -9.73 -10.43 4.19
CA ARG A 98 -10.45 -11.48 4.91
C ARG A 98 -10.67 -11.08 6.36
N LEU A 99 -11.90 -11.25 6.84
CA LEU A 99 -12.22 -11.15 8.27
C LEU A 99 -11.71 -12.37 9.01
N THR A 100 -11.26 -12.15 10.23
CA THR A 100 -10.80 -13.19 11.15
C THR A 100 -11.45 -12.99 12.52
N GLU A 101 -11.32 -13.94 13.41
CA GLU A 101 -11.83 -13.81 14.79
C GLU A 101 -11.21 -12.63 15.56
N ARG A 102 -10.02 -12.18 15.16
CA ARG A 102 -9.26 -11.12 15.87
C ARG A 102 -9.15 -9.81 15.09
N GLY A 103 -9.72 -9.73 13.88
CA GLY A 103 -9.57 -8.56 13.03
C GLY A 103 -9.73 -8.88 11.56
N PHE A 104 -8.80 -8.43 10.75
CA PHE A 104 -8.75 -8.74 9.31
C PHE A 104 -7.33 -9.01 8.86
N THR A 105 -7.21 -9.70 7.73
CA THR A 105 -5.95 -9.85 7.00
C THR A 105 -6.07 -9.22 5.62
N THR A 106 -4.96 -8.69 5.13
CA THR A 106 -4.81 -8.28 3.73
C THR A 106 -3.63 -9.04 3.14
N GLU A 107 -3.89 -9.84 2.12
CA GLU A 107 -2.86 -10.60 1.41
C GLU A 107 -2.68 -10.03 0.00
N TYR A 108 -1.43 -9.78 -0.37
CA TYR A 108 -1.03 -9.34 -1.71
C TYR A 108 -0.40 -10.50 -2.48
N ARG A 109 -0.93 -10.79 -3.66
CA ARG A 109 -0.37 -11.80 -4.57
C ARG A 109 -0.04 -11.15 -5.90
N VAL A 110 1.23 -11.12 -6.24
CA VAL A 110 1.70 -10.66 -7.56
C VAL A 110 2.14 -11.86 -8.36
N LYS A 111 1.51 -12.05 -9.52
CA LYS A 111 1.85 -13.11 -10.47
C LYS A 111 2.38 -12.49 -11.74
N ASN A 112 3.56 -12.93 -12.17
CA ASN A 112 4.06 -12.64 -13.49
C ASN A 112 3.29 -13.50 -14.51
N THR A 113 2.59 -12.87 -15.43
CA THR A 113 1.81 -13.53 -16.50
C THR A 113 2.45 -13.35 -17.87
N GLY A 114 3.61 -12.68 -17.92
CA GLY A 114 4.41 -12.52 -19.14
C GLY A 114 5.67 -13.35 -19.12
N ASP A 115 6.49 -13.13 -20.15
CA ASP A 115 7.80 -13.76 -20.30
C ASP A 115 8.88 -12.87 -19.65
N GLY A 116 9.87 -13.50 -19.03
CA GLY A 116 11.00 -12.78 -18.43
C GLY A 116 10.76 -12.34 -16.97
N MET A 117 11.56 -11.39 -16.49
CA MET A 117 11.53 -10.91 -15.11
C MET A 117 10.47 -9.81 -14.95
N LEU A 118 9.70 -9.88 -13.86
CA LEU A 118 8.76 -8.84 -13.44
C LEU A 118 9.35 -8.08 -12.25
N PRO A 119 9.97 -6.90 -12.43
CA PRO A 119 10.49 -6.09 -11.33
C PRO A 119 9.37 -5.27 -10.70
N TYR A 120 9.09 -5.47 -9.41
CA TYR A 120 8.06 -4.71 -8.71
C TYR A 120 8.41 -4.48 -7.25
N CYS A 121 7.75 -3.46 -6.68
CA CYS A 121 7.55 -3.31 -5.24
C CYS A 121 6.04 -3.32 -4.95
N VAL A 122 5.67 -3.81 -3.77
CA VAL A 122 4.30 -3.79 -3.28
C VAL A 122 4.29 -3.31 -1.84
N GLY A 123 3.24 -2.59 -1.45
CA GLY A 123 3.08 -2.12 -0.09
C GLY A 123 1.66 -1.69 0.22
N ALA A 124 1.37 -1.59 1.51
CA ALA A 124 0.16 -1.00 2.06
C ALA A 124 0.50 0.32 2.76
N HIS A 125 -0.46 1.22 2.78
CA HIS A 125 -0.35 2.47 3.54
C HIS A 125 -1.63 2.67 4.36
N THR A 126 -1.85 1.74 5.29
CA THR A 126 -3.06 1.73 6.13
C THR A 126 -2.99 2.80 7.19
N ALA A 127 -4.00 3.66 7.27
CA ALA A 127 -4.18 4.61 8.36
C ALA A 127 -5.25 4.12 9.33
N PHE A 128 -4.89 4.09 10.60
CA PHE A 128 -5.81 3.80 11.70
C PHE A 128 -6.18 5.07 12.44
N ASN A 129 -7.37 5.08 13.03
CA ASN A 129 -7.75 6.13 13.97
C ASN A 129 -6.85 6.03 15.22
N CYS A 130 -6.24 7.16 15.59
CA CYS A 130 -5.42 7.25 16.80
C CYS A 130 -5.52 8.69 17.36
N PRO A 131 -5.95 8.87 18.61
CA PRO A 131 -6.41 7.85 19.55
C PRO A 131 -7.72 7.17 19.12
N MET A 132 -7.97 5.96 19.63
CA MET A 132 -9.17 5.17 19.30
C MET A 132 -10.34 5.44 20.23
N ASN A 133 -10.10 6.01 21.40
CA ASN A 133 -11.13 6.31 22.41
C ASN A 133 -11.03 7.75 22.87
N GLU A 134 -12.18 8.28 23.32
CA GLU A 134 -12.22 9.61 23.93
C GLU A 134 -11.39 9.65 25.24
N GLY A 135 -10.60 10.70 25.39
CA GLY A 135 -9.73 10.90 26.55
C GLY A 135 -8.35 10.27 26.45
N GLU A 136 -8.11 9.42 25.45
CA GLU A 136 -6.78 8.87 25.16
C GLU A 136 -5.95 9.85 24.31
N LYS A 137 -4.64 9.66 24.31
CA LYS A 137 -3.67 10.44 23.54
C LYS A 137 -2.92 9.52 22.58
N PHE A 138 -2.29 10.12 21.59
CA PHE A 138 -1.46 9.38 20.61
C PHE A 138 -0.34 8.58 21.31
N GLU A 139 0.26 9.15 22.34
CA GLU A 139 1.36 8.55 23.11
C GLU A 139 0.93 7.33 23.96
N ASP A 140 -0.37 7.09 24.11
CA ASP A 140 -0.90 5.91 24.81
C ASP A 140 -0.88 4.65 23.92
N TYR A 141 -0.50 4.80 22.66
CA TYR A 141 -0.46 3.72 21.67
C TYR A 141 0.95 3.36 21.29
N VAL A 142 1.18 2.07 21.06
CA VAL A 142 2.47 1.52 20.62
C VAL A 142 2.28 0.60 19.43
N LEU A 143 3.32 0.48 18.61
CA LEU A 143 3.45 -0.58 17.62
C LEU A 143 4.28 -1.69 18.25
N GLU A 144 3.68 -2.87 18.37
CA GLU A 144 4.37 -4.07 18.89
C GLU A 144 4.68 -5.00 17.71
N PHE A 145 5.95 -5.34 17.56
CA PHE A 145 6.43 -6.27 16.54
C PHE A 145 6.62 -7.65 17.14
N GLU A 146 6.44 -8.70 16.35
CA GLU A 146 6.63 -10.10 16.80
C GLU A 146 8.06 -10.38 17.25
N ASN A 147 9.03 -9.74 16.60
CA ASN A 147 10.45 -9.84 16.92
C ASN A 147 10.99 -8.46 17.28
N GLU A 148 12.06 -8.45 18.08
CA GLU A 148 12.81 -7.23 18.35
C GLU A 148 13.44 -6.70 17.03
N GLU A 149 13.15 -5.45 16.68
CA GLU A 149 13.62 -4.82 15.46
C GLU A 149 14.82 -3.91 15.76
N GLU A 150 15.98 -4.26 15.21
CA GLU A 150 17.15 -3.40 15.16
C GLU A 150 17.26 -2.78 13.76
N ALA A 151 16.53 -1.72 13.50
CA ALA A 151 16.52 -1.08 12.20
C ALA A 151 16.75 0.43 12.31
N SER A 152 17.50 0.98 11.37
CA SER A 152 17.67 2.42 11.24
C SER A 152 16.68 2.97 10.22
N THR A 153 16.03 4.08 10.55
CA THR A 153 15.15 4.77 9.61
C THR A 153 15.99 5.42 8.51
N ILE A 154 15.70 5.08 7.27
CA ILE A 154 16.29 5.74 6.10
C ILE A 154 15.59 7.08 5.89
N LEU A 155 16.35 8.18 6.01
CA LEU A 155 15.82 9.52 5.85
C LEU A 155 15.49 9.83 4.38
N LEU A 156 14.42 10.59 4.20
CA LEU A 156 14.03 11.10 2.90
C LEU A 156 14.52 12.54 2.69
N SER A 157 14.88 12.85 1.45
CA SER A 157 15.10 14.22 1.00
C SER A 157 13.75 14.96 0.87
N GLU A 158 13.78 16.27 0.69
CA GLU A 158 12.59 17.10 0.39
C GLU A 158 11.84 16.61 -0.87
N ARG A 159 12.51 15.90 -1.77
CA ARG A 159 11.90 15.28 -2.96
C ARG A 159 11.32 13.90 -2.71
N GLY A 160 11.34 13.40 -1.46
CA GLY A 160 10.86 12.06 -1.10
C GLY A 160 11.72 10.92 -1.66
N LEU A 161 13.00 11.17 -1.93
CA LEU A 161 13.99 10.17 -2.34
C LEU A 161 14.89 9.83 -1.15
N PHE A 162 15.40 8.61 -1.11
CA PHE A 162 16.34 8.20 -0.08
C PHE A 162 17.58 9.12 -0.05
N ARG A 163 18.01 9.48 1.15
CA ARG A 163 19.24 10.20 1.39
C ARG A 163 20.37 9.18 1.57
N ASN A 164 21.42 9.28 0.76
CA ASN A 164 22.57 8.38 0.88
C ASN A 164 23.33 8.66 2.20
N GLY A 165 23.42 7.62 3.02
CA GLY A 165 24.23 7.63 4.23
C GLY A 165 23.60 8.28 5.47
N ASP A 166 22.40 8.87 5.35
CA ASP A 166 21.71 9.47 6.48
C ASP A 166 20.63 8.51 7.01
N THR A 167 20.78 8.06 8.23
CA THR A 167 19.80 7.23 8.97
C THR A 167 19.59 7.82 10.35
N GLU A 168 18.39 7.60 10.90
CA GLU A 168 18.09 7.81 12.32
C GLU A 168 17.77 6.45 12.95
N GLU A 169 18.19 6.25 14.19
CA GLU A 169 17.76 5.08 14.95
C GLU A 169 16.25 5.20 15.21
N MET A 170 15.53 4.11 15.02
CA MET A 170 14.12 4.04 15.43
C MET A 170 14.10 3.91 16.96
N LEU A 171 13.41 4.85 17.60
CA LEU A 171 13.17 4.86 19.05
C LEU A 171 11.98 3.98 19.39
#